data_0e793ed88b7a1efda5d8f218ce82cfd7
#
_entry.id   0e793ed88b7a1efda5d8f218ce82cfd7
#
_cell.length_a   1.000
_cell.length_b   1.000
_cell.length_c   1.000
_cell.angle_alpha   90.00
_cell.angle_beta   90.00
_cell.angle_gamma   90.00
#
_symmetry.space_group_name_H-M   'P 1'
#
loop_
_entity.id
_entity.type
_entity.pdbx_description
1 polymer ?
#
loop_
_entity_poly.entity_id
_entity_poly.type
_entity_poly.pdbx_seq_one_letter_code
_entity_poly.pdbx_strand_id
1 'polypeptide(L)'
;MSAARRTAPRHLKPETAKWWREVAKEYDLQGHHERLLTAAGEAWDRQQQAREALAKHGTTYLDRFGQPRARPEVAIERDSRIAFARLVRELDLDSEPGL
;
A
#
# COMPACT_ATOMS: atom_id res chain seq x y z
N MET A 1 24.44 4.58 -11.77
CA MET A 1 24.60 5.40 -10.71
C MET A 1 23.39 5.84 -10.05
N SER A 2 22.43 5.97 -10.77
CA SER A 2 21.23 6.49 -10.21
C SER A 2 20.54 5.57 -9.25
N ALA A 3 20.78 4.26 -9.33
CA ALA A 3 20.09 3.35 -8.41
C ALA A 3 20.40 3.69 -6.96
N ALA A 4 21.62 4.13 -6.68
CA ALA A 4 22.01 4.47 -5.32
C ALA A 4 21.32 5.72 -4.82
N ARG A 5 20.69 6.49 -5.72
CA ARG A 5 20.04 7.73 -5.35
C ARG A 5 18.53 7.62 -5.26
N ARG A 6 17.99 6.43 -5.41
CA ARG A 6 16.55 6.25 -5.30
C ARG A 6 16.11 6.53 -3.88
N THR A 7 15.14 7.42 -3.76
CA THR A 7 14.59 7.79 -2.46
C THR A 7 13.11 7.47 -2.45
N ALA A 8 12.64 6.98 -1.32
CA ALA A 8 11.22 6.70 -1.16
C ALA A 8 10.42 8.00 -1.19
N PRO A 9 9.22 7.98 -1.75
CA PRO A 9 8.35 9.15 -1.70
C PRO A 9 8.10 9.58 -0.26
N ARG A 10 8.08 10.89 -0.04
CA ARG A 10 7.99 11.45 1.30
C ARG A 10 6.65 11.19 1.97
N HIS A 11 5.60 10.99 1.18
CA HIS A 11 4.27 10.82 1.74
C HIS A 11 4.02 9.41 2.29
N LEU A 12 4.93 8.47 2.04
CA LEU A 12 4.79 7.13 2.60
C LEU A 12 5.15 7.14 4.08
N LYS A 13 4.47 6.30 4.85
CA LYS A 13 4.80 6.16 6.26
C LYS A 13 6.21 5.61 6.42
N PRO A 14 6.87 5.90 7.54
CA PRO A 14 8.29 5.52 7.70
C PRO A 14 8.58 4.04 7.45
N GLU A 15 7.75 3.14 7.95
CA GLU A 15 7.98 1.72 7.74
C GLU A 15 7.78 1.33 6.29
N THR A 16 6.80 1.95 5.63
CA THR A 16 6.54 1.69 4.23
C THR A 16 7.65 2.26 3.36
N ALA A 17 8.16 3.44 3.72
CA ALA A 17 9.31 4.02 3.02
C ALA A 17 10.53 3.14 3.16
N LYS A 18 10.74 2.54 4.34
CA LYS A 18 11.84 1.61 4.54
C LYS A 18 11.70 0.40 3.63
N TRP A 19 10.51 -0.17 3.58
CA TRP A 19 10.24 -1.29 2.69
C TRP A 19 10.47 -0.91 1.23
N TRP A 20 10.02 0.27 0.84
CA TRP A 20 10.22 0.78 -0.52
C TRP A 20 11.71 0.83 -0.86
N ARG A 21 12.52 1.36 0.06
CA ARG A 21 13.96 1.46 -0.17
C ARG A 21 14.62 0.09 -0.24
N GLU A 22 14.18 -0.84 0.58
CA GLU A 22 14.72 -2.19 0.58
C GLU A 22 14.44 -2.90 -0.74
N VAL A 23 13.22 -2.79 -1.25
CA VAL A 23 12.88 -3.38 -2.53
C VAL A 23 13.67 -2.72 -3.66
N ALA A 24 13.73 -1.40 -3.65
CA ALA A 24 14.44 -0.67 -4.70
C ALA A 24 15.94 -0.99 -4.70
N LYS A 25 16.51 -1.28 -3.53
CA LYS A 25 17.91 -1.62 -3.41
C LYS A 25 18.17 -3.06 -3.88
N GLU A 26 17.25 -3.96 -3.57
CA GLU A 26 17.45 -5.38 -3.82
C GLU A 26 17.18 -5.75 -5.27
N TYR A 27 16.28 -5.03 -5.94
CA TYR A 27 15.87 -5.34 -7.31
C TYR A 27 16.22 -4.19 -8.22
N ASP A 28 16.61 -4.51 -9.46
CA ASP A 28 16.96 -3.49 -10.43
C ASP A 28 15.69 -3.03 -11.13
N LEU A 29 15.02 -2.05 -10.56
CA LEU A 29 13.71 -1.62 -11.00
C LEU A 29 13.80 -0.64 -12.17
N GLN A 30 12.90 -0.82 -13.13
CA GLN A 30 12.69 0.15 -14.18
C GLN A 30 11.79 1.27 -13.64
N GLY A 31 11.68 2.35 -14.41
CA GLY A 31 10.86 3.48 -13.97
C GLY A 31 9.41 3.12 -13.69
N HIS A 32 8.83 2.26 -14.53
CA HIS A 32 7.45 1.84 -14.29
C HIS A 32 7.33 0.95 -13.06
N HIS A 33 8.38 0.20 -12.73
CA HIS A 33 8.39 -0.59 -11.50
C HIS A 33 8.40 0.31 -10.26
N GLU A 34 9.10 1.44 -10.33
CA GLU A 34 9.08 2.37 -9.20
C GLU A 34 7.70 2.95 -8.98
N ARG A 35 6.98 3.21 -10.07
CA ARG A 35 5.60 3.68 -9.94
C ARG A 35 4.69 2.62 -9.34
N LEU A 36 4.87 1.37 -9.73
CA LEU A 36 4.13 0.27 -9.14
C LEU A 36 4.47 0.11 -7.66
N LEU A 37 5.74 0.22 -7.33
CA LEU A 37 6.19 0.10 -5.93
C LEU A 37 5.61 1.22 -5.08
N THR A 38 5.57 2.44 -5.61
CA THR A 38 4.98 3.57 -4.92
C THR A 38 3.49 3.35 -4.71
N ALA A 39 2.78 2.90 -5.75
CA ALA A 39 1.35 2.63 -5.63
C ALA A 39 1.08 1.51 -4.61
N ALA A 40 1.95 0.50 -4.57
CA ALA A 40 1.81 -0.56 -3.58
C ALA A 40 2.00 -0.03 -2.17
N GLY A 41 2.99 0.85 -1.97
CA GLY A 41 3.20 1.47 -0.66
C GLY A 41 2.03 2.32 -0.23
N GLU A 42 1.47 3.08 -1.17
CA GLU A 42 0.28 3.89 -0.90
C GLU A 42 -0.91 3.03 -0.52
N ALA A 43 -1.10 1.92 -1.24
CA ALA A 43 -2.19 1.01 -0.92
C ALA A 43 -2.02 0.40 0.46
N TRP A 44 -0.79 0.02 0.82
CA TRP A 44 -0.50 -0.50 2.14
C TRP A 44 -0.83 0.51 3.22
N ASP A 45 -0.36 1.75 3.07
CA ASP A 45 -0.62 2.80 4.06
C ASP A 45 -2.11 3.07 4.21
N ARG A 46 -2.84 3.10 3.09
CA ARG A 46 -4.28 3.31 3.12
C ARG A 46 -5.00 2.18 3.83
N GLN A 47 -4.55 0.95 3.58
CA GLN A 47 -5.12 -0.21 4.27
C GLN A 47 -4.91 -0.12 5.78
N GLN A 48 -3.69 0.26 6.21
CA GLN A 48 -3.39 0.38 7.63
C GLN A 48 -4.22 1.47 8.28
N GLN A 49 -4.38 2.61 7.62
CA GLN A 49 -5.22 3.68 8.13
C GLN A 49 -6.66 3.22 8.32
N ALA A 50 -7.19 2.51 7.33
CA ALA A 50 -8.56 2.01 7.41
C ALA A 50 -8.70 0.99 8.55
N ARG A 51 -7.72 0.11 8.71
CA ARG A 51 -7.73 -0.87 9.79
C ARG A 51 -7.71 -0.20 11.16
N GLU A 52 -6.91 0.83 11.30
CA GLU A 52 -6.85 1.57 12.56
C GLU A 52 -8.17 2.25 12.87
N ALA A 53 -8.79 2.84 11.85
CA ALA A 53 -10.08 3.49 12.04
C ALA A 53 -11.16 2.47 12.42
N LEU A 54 -11.16 1.30 11.78
CA LEU A 54 -12.11 0.25 12.11
C LEU A 54 -11.89 -0.30 13.50
N ALA A 55 -10.64 -0.45 13.92
CA ALA A 55 -10.33 -0.92 15.26
C ALA A 55 -10.81 0.08 16.32
N LYS A 56 -10.74 1.38 16.01
CA LYS A 56 -11.12 2.42 16.94
C LYS A 56 -12.62 2.66 16.98
N HIS A 57 -13.28 2.65 15.82
CA HIS A 57 -14.67 3.07 15.69
C HIS A 57 -15.65 1.94 15.38
N GLY A 58 -15.16 0.73 15.08
CA GLY A 58 -16.01 -0.38 14.65
C GLY A 58 -16.32 -0.28 13.17
N THR A 59 -17.13 -1.21 12.68
CA THR A 59 -17.42 -1.35 11.26
C THR A 59 -18.69 -0.63 10.82
N THR A 60 -19.48 -0.16 11.78
CA THR A 60 -20.76 0.48 11.46
C THR A 60 -20.89 1.79 12.22
N TYR A 61 -21.80 2.61 11.73
CA TYR A 61 -22.21 3.83 12.43
C TYR A 61 -23.72 3.98 12.23
N LEU A 62 -24.35 4.76 13.09
CA LEU A 62 -25.78 5.04 12.96
C LEU A 62 -25.93 6.32 12.15
N ASP A 63 -26.78 6.26 11.13
CA ASP A 63 -27.06 7.47 10.36
C ASP A 63 -28.06 8.34 11.11
N ARG A 64 -28.47 9.45 10.51
CA ARG A 64 -29.38 10.40 11.16
C ARG A 64 -30.74 9.82 11.46
N PHE A 65 -31.10 8.70 10.84
CA PHE A 65 -32.36 8.01 11.09
C PHE A 65 -32.19 6.85 12.07
N GLY A 66 -31.01 6.68 12.65
CA GLY A 66 -30.73 5.59 13.57
C GLY A 66 -30.51 4.25 12.90
N GLN A 67 -30.30 4.24 11.58
CA GLN A 67 -30.08 3.00 10.83
C GLN A 67 -28.59 2.66 10.80
N PRO A 68 -28.22 1.39 11.03
CA PRO A 68 -26.82 0.98 10.92
C PRO A 68 -26.33 1.08 9.49
N ARG A 69 -25.14 1.66 9.32
CA ARG A 69 -24.48 1.78 8.02
C ARG A 69 -23.06 1.32 8.14
N ALA A 70 -22.53 0.71 7.09
CA ALA A 70 -21.13 0.35 7.05
C ALA A 70 -20.28 1.60 6.97
N ARG A 71 -19.18 1.62 7.73
CA ARG A 71 -18.23 2.72 7.62
C ARG A 71 -17.52 2.65 6.28
N PRO A 72 -17.20 3.80 5.67
CA PRO A 72 -16.44 3.80 4.41
C PRO A 72 -15.13 3.02 4.51
N GLU A 73 -14.52 2.98 5.69
CA GLU A 73 -13.24 2.28 5.88
C GLU A 73 -13.34 0.78 5.63
N VAL A 74 -14.53 0.19 5.73
CA VAL A 74 -14.70 -1.24 5.40
C VAL A 74 -14.31 -1.50 3.95
N ALA A 75 -14.86 -0.69 3.03
CA ALA A 75 -14.54 -0.84 1.62
C ALA A 75 -13.11 -0.39 1.32
N ILE A 76 -12.65 0.66 1.98
CA ILE A 76 -11.30 1.17 1.76
C ILE A 76 -10.27 0.12 2.15
N GLU A 77 -10.46 -0.53 3.30
CA GLU A 77 -9.55 -1.58 3.75
C GLU A 77 -9.51 -2.73 2.76
N ARG A 78 -10.68 -3.21 2.36
CA ARG A 78 -10.77 -4.32 1.42
C ARG A 78 -10.13 -3.98 0.08
N ASP A 79 -10.48 -2.84 -0.48
CA ASP A 79 -10.01 -2.46 -1.81
C ASP A 79 -8.51 -2.18 -1.80
N SER A 80 -8.01 -1.59 -0.74
CA SER A 80 -6.58 -1.31 -0.60
C SER A 80 -5.78 -2.59 -0.44
N ARG A 81 -6.30 -3.55 0.31
CA ARG A 81 -5.65 -4.84 0.50
C ARG A 81 -5.55 -5.59 -0.82
N ILE A 82 -6.64 -5.58 -1.60
CA ILE A 82 -6.66 -6.22 -2.91
C ILE A 82 -5.71 -5.52 -3.86
N ALA A 83 -5.69 -4.18 -3.83
CA ALA A 83 -4.81 -3.40 -4.69
C ALA A 83 -3.34 -3.68 -4.37
N PHE A 84 -3.00 -3.74 -3.08
CA PHE A 84 -1.63 -4.03 -2.67
C PHE A 84 -1.18 -5.40 -3.21
N ALA A 85 -2.01 -6.43 -3.00
CA ALA A 85 -1.66 -7.78 -3.44
C ALA A 85 -1.47 -7.83 -4.96
N ARG A 86 -2.34 -7.13 -5.69
CA ARG A 86 -2.26 -7.11 -7.16
C ARG A 86 -1.02 -6.37 -7.63
N LEU A 87 -0.70 -5.24 -7.00
CA LEU A 87 0.47 -4.44 -7.37
C LEU A 87 1.77 -5.18 -7.07
N VAL A 88 1.84 -5.89 -5.95
CA VAL A 88 3.02 -6.68 -5.62
C VAL A 88 3.18 -7.80 -6.63
N ARG A 89 2.08 -8.40 -7.06
CA ARG A 89 2.14 -9.43 -8.10
C ARG A 89 2.66 -8.85 -9.40
N GLU A 90 2.21 -7.66 -9.77
CA GLU A 90 2.69 -7.01 -11.00
C GLU A 90 4.16 -6.67 -10.93
N LEU A 91 4.68 -6.39 -9.74
CA LEU A 91 6.11 -6.17 -9.57
C LEU A 91 6.92 -7.44 -9.79
N ASP A 92 6.29 -8.59 -9.60
CA ASP A 92 6.93 -9.90 -9.87
C ASP A 92 8.23 -10.08 -9.09
N LEU A 93 8.19 -9.75 -7.80
CA LEU A 93 9.37 -9.79 -6.96
C LEU A 93 9.87 -11.19 -6.67
N ASP A 94 9.02 -12.21 -6.91
CA ASP A 94 9.40 -13.59 -6.67
C ASP A 94 10.17 -14.20 -7.84
N SER A 95 10.24 -13.53 -8.98
CA SER A 95 10.95 -14.05 -10.13
C SER A 95 12.44 -13.92 -9.94
N GLU A 96 13.17 -14.95 -10.35
CA GLU A 96 14.61 -14.91 -10.29
C GLU A 96 15.13 -14.07 -11.46
N PRO A 97 15.92 -13.05 -11.18
CA PRO A 97 16.49 -12.26 -12.27
C PRO A 97 17.36 -13.13 -13.17
N GLY A 98 17.24 -12.92 -14.46
CA GLY A 98 18.08 -13.61 -15.41
C GLY A 98 17.63 -14.99 -15.83
N LEU A 99 16.49 -15.43 -15.37
CA LEU A 99 15.94 -16.72 -15.83
C LEU A 99 15.14 -16.54 -17.09
#